data_57f1c3d9fba25c9bc55b5c65e2c54792
#
_entry.id   57f1c3d9fba25c9bc55b5c65e2c54792
#
_cell.length_a   1.000
_cell.length_b   1.000
_cell.length_c   1.000
_cell.angle_alpha   90.00
_cell.angle_beta   90.00
_cell.angle_gamma   90.00
#
_symmetry.space_group_name_H-M   'P 1'
#
loop_
_entity.id
_entity.type
_entity.pdbx_description
1 polymer ?
#
loop_
_entity_poly.entity_id
_entity_poly.type
_entity_poly.pdbx_seq_one_letter_code
_entity_poly.pdbx_strand_id
1 'polypeptide(L)'
;MKSFLDDDEIMENEMMNKHTTFQLGGPARFFIIPKTINKIIKIILLCKEYSIEYFILGNGSNLLVSDLGYNGLIIYINEINFSNLKVDMIDDSHNSVIVGGGLLMRTLAKKMCLLSLSGLEDIIDIPGTIGGGIIMNASAGGKGLIYNSLEKVKVITPDGEIKDLSKSECELRYRGSILKDKKYLVIEATFNLIKSDKIIIEKRMSLHTSKRYSRQPMYFPSAGSFFIWVKSKDGSLYEKYKENNLV
;
A
#
# COMPACT_ATOMS: atom_id res chain seq x y z
N MET A 1 15.86 -21.42 3.53
CA MET A 1 14.44 -21.08 3.36
C MET A 1 13.57 -22.31 3.07
N LYS A 2 13.96 -23.23 2.22
CA LYS A 2 13.16 -24.45 1.92
C LYS A 2 12.86 -25.34 3.14
N SER A 3 13.48 -25.12 4.28
CA SER A 3 13.21 -25.89 5.51
C SER A 3 11.94 -25.47 6.27
N PHE A 4 11.35 -24.31 5.94
CA PHE A 4 10.15 -23.80 6.63
C PHE A 4 9.12 -23.14 5.69
N LEU A 5 9.44 -23.02 4.40
CA LEU A 5 8.50 -22.60 3.35
C LEU A 5 8.01 -23.83 2.61
N ASP A 6 6.73 -23.79 2.24
CA ASP A 6 6.14 -24.79 1.35
C ASP A 6 6.60 -24.49 -0.10
N ASP A 7 6.58 -25.51 -0.97
CA ASP A 7 7.06 -25.37 -2.36
C ASP A 7 6.26 -24.31 -3.15
N ASP A 8 5.00 -24.09 -2.80
CA ASP A 8 4.13 -23.09 -3.43
C ASP A 8 4.34 -21.66 -2.88
N GLU A 9 5.16 -21.49 -1.84
CA GLU A 9 5.48 -20.19 -1.27
C GLU A 9 6.73 -19.54 -1.86
N ILE A 10 7.56 -20.27 -2.60
CA ILE A 10 8.83 -19.76 -3.15
C ILE A 10 8.93 -20.05 -4.65
N MET A 11 9.20 -19.00 -5.43
CA MET A 11 9.47 -19.07 -6.86
C MET A 11 10.84 -18.46 -7.15
N GLU A 12 11.59 -19.11 -8.04
CA GLU A 12 12.88 -18.63 -8.52
C GLU A 12 12.71 -18.00 -9.92
N ASN A 13 13.36 -16.88 -10.17
CA ASN A 13 13.31 -16.13 -11.43
C ASN A 13 11.88 -15.77 -11.88
N GLU A 14 11.02 -15.42 -10.90
CA GLU A 14 9.63 -15.06 -11.19
C GLU A 14 9.55 -13.68 -11.86
N MET A 15 8.84 -13.63 -12.98
CA MET A 15 8.73 -12.43 -13.81
C MET A 15 7.87 -11.36 -13.12
N MET A 16 8.47 -10.21 -12.83
CA MET A 16 7.83 -9.12 -12.11
C MET A 16 6.74 -8.40 -12.90
N ASN A 17 6.72 -8.50 -14.24
CA ASN A 17 5.64 -7.97 -15.07
C ASN A 17 4.27 -8.57 -14.72
N LYS A 18 4.21 -9.78 -14.14
CA LYS A 18 2.98 -10.41 -13.64
C LYS A 18 2.49 -9.81 -12.31
N HIS A 19 3.37 -9.11 -11.59
CA HIS A 19 3.14 -8.62 -10.23
C HIS A 19 3.19 -7.09 -10.13
N THR A 20 3.22 -6.39 -11.27
CA THR A 20 3.14 -4.94 -11.36
C THR A 20 1.92 -4.52 -12.17
N THR A 21 1.22 -3.46 -11.73
CA THR A 21 0.09 -2.92 -12.52
C THR A 21 0.56 -2.23 -13.80
N PHE A 22 1.84 -1.92 -13.91
CA PHE A 22 2.46 -1.42 -15.13
C PHE A 22 2.77 -2.53 -16.14
N GLN A 23 2.71 -3.80 -15.72
CA GLN A 23 2.96 -4.99 -16.53
C GLN A 23 4.38 -5.00 -17.17
N LEU A 24 5.34 -4.35 -16.52
CA LEU A 24 6.75 -4.32 -16.89
C LEU A 24 7.59 -4.87 -15.74
N GLY A 25 8.76 -5.41 -16.07
CA GLY A 25 9.77 -5.89 -15.13
C GLY A 25 10.26 -7.29 -15.45
N GLY A 26 11.58 -7.45 -15.41
CA GLY A 26 12.29 -8.72 -15.55
C GLY A 26 12.16 -9.61 -14.30
N PRO A 27 12.94 -10.71 -14.22
CA PRO A 27 12.80 -11.70 -13.17
C PRO A 27 13.29 -11.20 -11.80
N ALA A 28 12.55 -11.52 -10.75
CA ALA A 28 13.06 -11.48 -9.39
C ALA A 28 13.79 -12.79 -9.09
N ARG A 29 15.01 -12.71 -8.52
CA ARG A 29 15.80 -13.92 -8.22
C ARG A 29 15.04 -14.88 -7.30
N PHE A 30 14.39 -14.34 -6.25
CA PHE A 30 13.48 -15.09 -5.39
C PHE A 30 12.20 -14.28 -5.18
N PHE A 31 11.07 -14.94 -5.31
CA PHE A 31 9.76 -14.37 -5.04
C PHE A 31 9.03 -15.25 -4.04
N ILE A 32 8.70 -14.69 -2.87
CA ILE A 32 8.11 -15.45 -1.76
C ILE A 32 6.72 -14.92 -1.44
N ILE A 33 5.76 -15.84 -1.31
CA ILE A 33 4.38 -15.57 -0.89
C ILE A 33 4.17 -16.20 0.50
N PRO A 34 4.61 -15.54 1.58
CA PRO A 34 4.50 -16.12 2.91
C PRO A 34 3.04 -16.25 3.33
N LYS A 35 2.68 -17.36 3.96
CA LYS A 35 1.30 -17.63 4.43
C LYS A 35 1.05 -17.15 5.86
N THR A 36 2.09 -16.87 6.63
CA THR A 36 1.97 -16.48 8.04
C THR A 36 2.95 -15.39 8.45
N ILE A 37 2.61 -14.63 9.49
CA ILE A 37 3.50 -13.62 10.09
C ILE A 37 4.81 -14.25 10.56
N ASN A 38 4.78 -15.44 11.18
CA ASN A 38 5.98 -16.12 11.64
C ASN A 38 6.95 -16.47 10.49
N LYS A 39 6.41 -16.84 9.31
CA LYS A 39 7.22 -17.07 8.11
C LYS A 39 7.87 -15.77 7.62
N ILE A 40 7.13 -14.65 7.63
CA ILE A 40 7.68 -13.33 7.29
C ILE A 40 8.86 -12.98 8.20
N ILE A 41 8.69 -13.12 9.51
CA ILE A 41 9.75 -12.83 10.49
C ILE A 41 10.99 -13.68 10.21
N LYS A 42 10.82 -15.00 10.00
CA LYS A 42 11.94 -15.90 9.67
C LYS A 42 12.65 -15.49 8.37
N ILE A 43 11.91 -15.10 7.34
CA ILE A 43 12.47 -14.62 6.06
C ILE A 43 13.32 -13.36 6.30
N ILE A 44 12.79 -12.36 7.01
CA ILE A 44 13.48 -11.10 7.30
C ILE A 44 14.78 -11.37 8.09
N LEU A 45 14.71 -12.22 9.12
CA LEU A 45 15.89 -12.57 9.91
C LEU A 45 16.97 -13.30 9.10
N LEU A 46 16.56 -14.23 8.22
CA LEU A 46 17.50 -14.89 7.30
C LEU A 46 18.12 -13.89 6.32
N CYS A 47 17.31 -12.97 5.77
CA CYS A 47 17.85 -11.94 4.88
C CYS A 47 18.88 -11.07 5.61
N LYS A 48 18.65 -10.75 6.87
CA LYS A 48 19.60 -10.01 7.72
C LYS A 48 20.87 -10.83 7.97
N GLU A 49 20.74 -12.09 8.38
CA GLU A 49 21.86 -12.99 8.69
C GLU A 49 22.80 -13.18 7.49
N TYR A 50 22.23 -13.39 6.30
CA TYR A 50 22.98 -13.66 5.07
C TYR A 50 23.21 -12.43 4.20
N SER A 51 22.88 -11.22 4.69
CA SER A 51 23.01 -9.96 3.94
C SER A 51 22.30 -9.99 2.59
N ILE A 52 21.13 -10.63 2.51
CA ILE A 52 20.32 -10.72 1.30
C ILE A 52 19.44 -9.48 1.21
N GLU A 53 19.55 -8.74 0.11
CA GLU A 53 18.62 -7.66 -0.17
C GLU A 53 17.21 -8.18 -0.38
N TYR A 54 16.22 -7.53 0.23
CA TYR A 54 14.81 -7.85 0.02
C TYR A 54 13.97 -6.60 -0.18
N PHE A 55 12.88 -6.80 -0.89
CA PHE A 55 11.86 -5.77 -1.13
C PHE A 55 10.47 -6.30 -0.74
N ILE A 56 9.70 -5.48 -0.01
CA ILE A 56 8.33 -5.81 0.38
C ILE A 56 7.39 -5.31 -0.71
N LEU A 57 6.69 -6.23 -1.35
CA LEU A 57 5.77 -5.95 -2.44
C LEU A 57 4.32 -6.10 -1.97
N GLY A 58 3.51 -5.05 -2.18
CA GLY A 58 2.05 -5.14 -2.15
C GLY A 58 1.52 -5.41 -3.57
N ASN A 59 0.54 -4.65 -4.02
CA ASN A 59 -0.08 -4.84 -5.34
C ASN A 59 0.76 -4.34 -6.55
N GLY A 60 2.01 -3.95 -6.36
CA GLY A 60 2.90 -3.50 -7.44
C GLY A 60 2.41 -2.27 -8.23
N SER A 61 1.53 -1.46 -7.63
CA SER A 61 0.84 -0.37 -8.32
C SER A 61 1.57 0.97 -8.31
N ASN A 62 2.72 1.03 -7.67
CA ASN A 62 3.58 2.23 -7.60
C ASN A 62 5.04 1.83 -7.80
N LEU A 63 5.29 0.94 -8.75
CA LEU A 63 6.58 0.33 -8.97
C LEU A 63 6.89 0.22 -10.46
N LEU A 64 8.13 0.58 -10.82
CA LEU A 64 8.76 0.28 -12.10
C LEU A 64 9.95 -0.64 -11.83
N VAL A 65 9.92 -1.82 -12.40
CA VAL A 65 10.98 -2.82 -12.28
C VAL A 65 11.78 -2.86 -13.59
N SER A 66 13.10 -2.91 -13.49
CA SER A 66 14.01 -3.03 -14.63
C SER A 66 13.73 -4.32 -15.42
N ASP A 67 13.97 -4.29 -16.73
CA ASP A 67 13.92 -5.49 -17.59
C ASP A 67 15.02 -6.50 -17.21
N LEU A 68 16.10 -6.04 -16.58
CA LEU A 68 17.14 -6.91 -16.00
C LEU A 68 16.65 -7.62 -14.72
N GLY A 69 15.49 -7.23 -14.20
CA GLY A 69 14.90 -7.79 -13.00
C GLY A 69 15.45 -7.23 -11.70
N TYR A 70 15.29 -8.01 -10.63
CA TYR A 70 15.75 -7.69 -9.28
C TYR A 70 16.58 -8.84 -8.70
N ASN A 71 17.87 -8.60 -8.49
CA ASN A 71 18.79 -9.62 -7.96
C ASN A 71 18.70 -9.74 -6.43
N GLY A 72 17.51 -9.88 -5.91
CA GLY A 72 17.21 -9.99 -4.48
C GLY A 72 15.98 -10.85 -4.24
N LEU A 73 15.39 -10.69 -3.07
CA LEU A 73 14.24 -11.42 -2.62
C LEU A 73 13.02 -10.50 -2.53
N ILE A 74 11.92 -10.87 -3.16
CA ILE A 74 10.62 -10.20 -3.01
C ILE A 74 9.80 -10.92 -1.94
N ILE A 75 9.30 -10.17 -0.96
CA ILE A 75 8.30 -10.65 0.02
C ILE A 75 6.95 -10.09 -0.42
N TYR A 76 6.10 -10.93 -0.98
CA TYR A 76 4.81 -10.52 -1.53
C TYR A 76 3.70 -10.62 -0.49
N ILE A 77 3.15 -9.49 -0.10
CA ILE A 77 2.06 -9.38 0.87
C ILE A 77 0.75 -9.14 0.11
N ASN A 78 -0.04 -10.18 -0.04
CA ASN A 78 -1.24 -10.19 -0.87
C ASN A 78 -2.54 -10.26 -0.05
N GLU A 79 -3.67 -10.08 -0.75
CA GLU A 79 -5.01 -10.12 -0.16
C GLU A 79 -5.40 -11.53 0.33
N ILE A 80 -4.84 -12.59 -0.26
CA ILE A 80 -5.21 -13.98 0.09
C ILE A 80 -4.78 -14.30 1.53
N ASN A 81 -3.55 -13.95 1.89
CA ASN A 81 -2.96 -14.35 3.17
C ASN A 81 -3.04 -13.26 4.27
N PHE A 82 -3.20 -11.98 3.89
CA PHE A 82 -3.11 -10.85 4.82
C PHE A 82 -4.27 -9.85 4.64
N SER A 83 -5.50 -10.35 4.57
CA SER A 83 -6.71 -9.54 4.36
C SER A 83 -7.75 -9.65 5.47
N ASN A 84 -7.34 -10.11 6.67
CA ASN A 84 -8.24 -10.14 7.81
C ASN A 84 -8.92 -8.79 7.99
N LEU A 85 -10.21 -8.83 8.34
CA LEU A 85 -11.02 -7.64 8.58
C LEU A 85 -11.91 -7.88 9.78
N LYS A 86 -11.78 -7.00 10.77
CA LYS A 86 -12.63 -6.98 11.97
C LYS A 86 -13.20 -5.59 12.14
N VAL A 87 -14.47 -5.50 12.46
CA VAL A 87 -15.17 -4.25 12.75
C VAL A 87 -15.77 -4.35 14.14
N ASP A 88 -15.32 -3.49 15.04
CA ASP A 88 -15.80 -3.40 16.40
C ASP A 88 -16.49 -2.05 16.61
N MET A 89 -17.70 -2.05 17.16
CA MET A 89 -18.40 -0.83 17.53
C MET A 89 -17.74 -0.24 18.78
N ILE A 90 -17.33 1.03 18.70
CA ILE A 90 -16.78 1.80 19.84
C ILE A 90 -17.93 2.46 20.59
N ASP A 91 -18.80 3.17 19.85
CA ASP A 91 -20.01 3.82 20.36
C ASP A 91 -21.08 3.88 19.25
N ASP A 92 -22.17 4.60 19.47
CA ASP A 92 -23.27 4.69 18.50
C ASP A 92 -22.88 5.31 17.15
N SER A 93 -21.79 6.08 17.10
CA SER A 93 -21.31 6.82 15.91
C SER A 93 -19.96 6.33 15.38
N HIS A 94 -19.13 5.72 16.21
CA HIS A 94 -17.75 5.35 15.87
C HIS A 94 -17.53 3.85 15.87
N ASN A 95 -16.71 3.38 14.90
CA ASN A 95 -16.33 1.98 14.78
C ASN A 95 -14.82 1.86 14.55
N SER A 96 -14.19 0.93 15.30
CA SER A 96 -12.82 0.52 15.06
C SER A 96 -12.79 -0.54 13.97
N VAL A 97 -12.02 -0.31 12.92
CA VAL A 97 -11.85 -1.24 11.80
C VAL A 97 -10.41 -1.70 11.76
N ILE A 98 -10.19 -2.96 12.08
CA ILE A 98 -8.87 -3.61 12.05
C ILE A 98 -8.76 -4.39 10.75
N VAL A 99 -7.70 -4.15 9.98
CA VAL A 99 -7.53 -4.72 8.65
C VAL A 99 -6.09 -5.15 8.38
N GLY A 100 -5.92 -6.29 7.71
CA GLY A 100 -4.63 -6.79 7.28
C GLY A 100 -3.98 -5.93 6.20
N GLY A 101 -2.65 -5.80 6.27
CA GLY A 101 -1.85 -4.96 5.36
C GLY A 101 -1.93 -5.35 3.89
N GLY A 102 -2.29 -6.62 3.59
CA GLY A 102 -2.44 -7.14 2.23
C GLY A 102 -3.79 -6.85 1.58
N LEU A 103 -4.82 -6.43 2.34
CA LEU A 103 -6.13 -6.11 1.77
C LEU A 103 -6.02 -4.95 0.78
N LEU A 104 -6.69 -5.05 -0.37
CA LEU A 104 -6.75 -3.96 -1.34
C LEU A 104 -7.56 -2.78 -0.80
N MET A 105 -7.06 -1.56 -1.00
CA MET A 105 -7.73 -0.32 -0.59
C MET A 105 -9.15 -0.23 -1.17
N ARG A 106 -9.32 -0.59 -2.44
CA ARG A 106 -10.63 -0.65 -3.10
C ARG A 106 -11.58 -1.62 -2.41
N THR A 107 -11.10 -2.79 -2.02
CA THR A 107 -11.90 -3.81 -1.32
C THR A 107 -12.37 -3.29 0.03
N LEU A 108 -11.49 -2.65 0.79
CA LEU A 108 -11.83 -2.05 2.08
C LEU A 108 -12.89 -0.95 1.92
N ALA A 109 -12.66 0.02 1.01
CA ALA A 109 -13.61 1.11 0.78
C ALA A 109 -15.03 0.60 0.45
N LYS A 110 -15.14 -0.40 -0.44
CA LYS A 110 -16.42 -1.02 -0.78
C LYS A 110 -17.08 -1.71 0.42
N LYS A 111 -16.31 -2.47 1.21
CA LYS A 111 -16.84 -3.14 2.41
C LYS A 111 -17.32 -2.13 3.44
N MET A 112 -16.61 -1.03 3.67
CA MET A 112 -17.03 0.03 4.60
C MET A 112 -18.30 0.74 4.11
N CYS A 113 -18.44 0.99 2.83
CA CYS A 113 -19.66 1.53 2.25
C CYS A 113 -20.88 0.60 2.49
N LEU A 114 -20.71 -0.72 2.30
CA LEU A 114 -21.77 -1.70 2.57
C LEU A 114 -22.19 -1.72 4.06
N LEU A 115 -21.27 -1.40 4.97
CA LEU A 115 -21.52 -1.30 6.41
C LEU A 115 -21.95 0.10 6.86
N SER A 116 -22.17 1.03 5.92
CA SER A 116 -22.53 2.43 6.20
C SER A 116 -21.49 3.15 7.08
N LEU A 117 -20.20 2.84 6.86
CA LEU A 117 -19.05 3.43 7.55
C LEU A 117 -18.30 4.37 6.61
N SER A 118 -18.21 5.64 7.00
CA SER A 118 -17.56 6.74 6.27
C SER A 118 -16.14 7.00 6.81
N GLY A 119 -15.25 7.47 5.94
CA GLY A 119 -13.87 7.89 6.26
C GLY A 119 -12.81 7.26 5.36
N LEU A 120 -13.21 6.38 4.42
CA LEU A 120 -12.29 5.73 3.47
C LEU A 120 -12.77 5.80 2.01
N GLU A 121 -13.69 6.71 1.68
CA GLU A 121 -14.25 6.84 0.33
C GLU A 121 -13.20 7.17 -0.73
N ASP A 122 -12.19 7.92 -0.33
CA ASP A 122 -11.18 8.48 -1.23
C ASP A 122 -10.16 7.44 -1.72
N ILE A 123 -10.09 6.29 -1.03
CA ILE A 123 -9.17 5.22 -1.42
C ILE A 123 -9.78 4.23 -2.43
N ILE A 124 -11.03 4.44 -2.85
CA ILE A 124 -11.80 3.51 -3.71
C ILE A 124 -11.07 3.15 -5.01
N ASP A 125 -10.36 4.08 -5.60
CA ASP A 125 -9.69 3.85 -6.87
C ASP A 125 -8.16 3.78 -6.77
N ILE A 126 -7.60 3.76 -5.57
CA ILE A 126 -6.16 3.56 -5.39
C ILE A 126 -5.85 2.06 -5.51
N PRO A 127 -5.07 1.63 -6.52
CA PRO A 127 -4.90 0.20 -6.83
C PRO A 127 -3.83 -0.48 -5.94
N GLY A 128 -3.67 -0.06 -4.70
CA GLY A 128 -2.68 -0.59 -3.77
C GLY A 128 -3.29 -1.40 -2.63
N THR A 129 -2.43 -2.07 -1.87
CA THR A 129 -2.78 -2.66 -0.59
C THR A 129 -2.80 -1.61 0.52
N ILE A 130 -3.48 -1.91 1.63
CA ILE A 130 -3.52 -1.05 2.82
C ILE A 130 -2.10 -0.75 3.32
N GLY A 131 -1.26 -1.77 3.48
CA GLY A 131 0.12 -1.58 3.93
C GLY A 131 0.93 -0.68 2.99
N GLY A 132 0.89 -0.93 1.69
CA GLY A 132 1.56 -0.10 0.69
C GLY A 132 1.03 1.34 0.67
N GLY A 133 -0.29 1.50 0.82
CA GLY A 133 -0.94 2.80 0.90
C GLY A 133 -0.49 3.63 2.10
N ILE A 134 -0.37 3.02 3.27
CA ILE A 134 0.08 3.68 4.50
C ILE A 134 1.56 4.06 4.40
N ILE A 135 2.42 3.13 3.97
CA ILE A 135 3.88 3.36 3.81
C ILE A 135 4.15 4.56 2.90
N MET A 136 3.39 4.69 1.81
CA MET A 136 3.53 5.78 0.84
C MET A 136 2.67 6.99 1.16
N ASN A 137 1.90 6.97 2.25
CA ASN A 137 0.87 7.97 2.54
C ASN A 137 0.06 8.29 1.28
N ALA A 138 -0.51 7.25 0.68
CA ALA A 138 -1.18 7.32 -0.61
C ALA A 138 -2.38 8.25 -0.56
N SER A 139 -2.55 9.06 -1.60
CA SER A 139 -3.70 9.96 -1.74
C SER A 139 -4.15 10.08 -3.18
N ALA A 140 -5.44 10.21 -3.39
CA ALA A 140 -6.02 10.60 -4.65
C ALA A 140 -6.26 12.12 -4.63
N GLY A 141 -5.38 12.90 -5.29
CA GLY A 141 -5.55 14.36 -5.42
C GLY A 141 -4.85 15.24 -4.38
N GLY A 142 -3.79 14.75 -3.72
CA GLY A 142 -2.85 15.59 -2.97
C GLY A 142 -3.13 15.81 -1.49
N LYS A 143 -4.30 15.43 -0.99
CA LYS A 143 -4.58 15.44 0.46
C LYS A 143 -4.64 13.99 0.92
N GLY A 144 -3.64 13.53 1.66
CA GLY A 144 -3.55 12.15 2.16
C GLY A 144 -4.73 11.82 3.08
N LEU A 145 -5.60 10.93 2.65
CA LEU A 145 -6.90 10.71 3.27
C LEU A 145 -6.97 9.42 4.09
N ILE A 146 -6.16 8.39 3.78
CA ILE A 146 -5.87 7.29 4.71
C ILE A 146 -5.45 7.85 6.08
N TYR A 147 -4.69 8.95 6.06
CA TYR A 147 -4.23 9.64 7.24
C TYR A 147 -5.35 10.06 8.20
N ASN A 148 -6.50 10.54 7.72
CA ASN A 148 -7.50 11.11 8.61
C ASN A 148 -8.15 10.08 9.54
N SER A 149 -8.43 8.89 9.02
CA SER A 149 -9.11 7.81 9.74
C SER A 149 -8.14 6.81 10.39
N LEU A 150 -6.84 6.84 10.03
CA LEU A 150 -5.84 5.95 10.62
C LEU A 150 -5.65 6.27 12.11
N GLU A 151 -5.69 5.25 12.94
CA GLU A 151 -5.43 5.32 14.39
C GLU A 151 -4.03 4.81 14.71
N LYS A 152 -3.73 3.58 14.29
CA LYS A 152 -2.46 2.90 14.52
C LYS A 152 -2.17 1.84 13.48
N VAL A 153 -0.92 1.39 13.44
CA VAL A 153 -0.48 0.26 12.62
C VAL A 153 0.29 -0.75 13.45
N LYS A 154 0.22 -2.01 13.06
CA LYS A 154 1.11 -3.06 13.54
C LYS A 154 2.11 -3.39 12.46
N VAL A 155 3.38 -3.40 12.81
CA VAL A 155 4.48 -3.56 11.86
C VAL A 155 5.45 -4.66 12.28
N ILE A 156 6.17 -5.22 11.31
CA ILE A 156 7.38 -6.00 11.53
C ILE A 156 8.57 -5.12 11.18
N THR A 157 9.55 -5.03 12.08
CA THR A 157 10.81 -4.30 11.86
C THR A 157 11.82 -5.15 11.08
N PRO A 158 12.91 -4.57 10.53
CA PRO A 158 14.00 -5.33 9.94
C PRO A 158 14.72 -6.28 10.90
N ASP A 159 14.49 -6.11 12.21
CA ASP A 159 15.01 -7.01 13.26
C ASP A 159 14.03 -8.13 13.60
N GLY A 160 12.91 -8.24 12.88
CA GLY A 160 11.89 -9.26 13.11
C GLY A 160 10.97 -8.98 14.30
N GLU A 161 11.06 -7.82 14.93
CA GLU A 161 10.19 -7.43 16.05
C GLU A 161 8.83 -6.97 15.55
N ILE A 162 7.77 -7.31 16.29
CA ILE A 162 6.44 -6.76 16.05
C ILE A 162 6.26 -5.53 16.94
N LYS A 163 5.82 -4.42 16.35
CA LYS A 163 5.55 -3.15 17.05
C LYS A 163 4.20 -2.59 16.65
N ASP A 164 3.50 -2.02 17.63
CA ASP A 164 2.36 -1.14 17.40
C ASP A 164 2.86 0.30 17.36
N LEU A 165 2.46 1.06 16.34
CA LEU A 165 2.79 2.47 16.18
C LEU A 165 1.50 3.26 16.02
N SER A 166 1.35 4.31 16.80
CA SER A 166 0.27 5.29 16.63
C SER A 166 0.42 6.04 15.31
N LYS A 167 -0.64 6.67 14.87
CA LYS A 167 -0.63 7.54 13.69
C LYS A 167 0.48 8.60 13.75
N SER A 168 0.72 9.20 14.91
CA SER A 168 1.77 10.22 15.11
C SER A 168 3.17 9.63 14.93
N GLU A 169 3.42 8.42 15.45
CA GLU A 169 4.69 7.74 15.32
C GLU A 169 4.98 7.26 13.89
N CYS A 170 3.96 7.17 13.02
CA CYS A 170 4.15 6.86 11.61
C CYS A 170 4.79 8.01 10.82
N GLU A 171 4.82 9.24 11.33
CA GLU A 171 5.39 10.43 10.69
C GLU A 171 4.99 10.53 9.21
N LEU A 172 3.67 10.41 8.96
CA LEU A 172 3.13 10.41 7.61
C LEU A 172 3.35 11.79 6.95
N ARG A 173 4.05 11.81 5.82
CA ARG A 173 4.34 13.00 5.03
C ARG A 173 4.04 12.78 3.56
N TYR A 174 4.17 13.82 2.76
CA TYR A 174 3.92 13.70 1.32
C TYR A 174 4.81 12.61 0.68
N ARG A 175 4.19 11.55 0.18
CA ARG A 175 4.82 10.39 -0.49
C ARG A 175 5.85 9.66 0.39
N GLY A 176 5.63 9.63 1.70
CA GLY A 176 6.53 8.94 2.63
C GLY A 176 6.01 8.83 4.04
N SER A 177 6.77 8.09 4.84
CA SER A 177 6.55 7.84 6.26
C SER A 177 7.83 7.35 6.91
N ILE A 178 7.89 7.33 8.23
CA ILE A 178 8.97 6.65 8.97
C ILE A 178 9.02 5.15 8.64
N LEU A 179 7.85 4.56 8.32
CA LEU A 179 7.73 3.15 7.96
C LEU A 179 8.53 2.82 6.68
N LYS A 180 8.49 3.74 5.69
CA LYS A 180 9.29 3.62 4.47
C LYS A 180 10.78 3.75 4.76
N ASP A 181 11.16 4.76 5.54
CA ASP A 181 12.57 5.07 5.83
C ASP A 181 13.24 3.94 6.62
N LYS A 182 12.52 3.36 7.57
CA LYS A 182 13.00 2.25 8.40
C LYS A 182 12.71 0.87 7.81
N LYS A 183 12.18 0.80 6.58
CA LYS A 183 11.83 -0.47 5.90
C LYS A 183 10.91 -1.37 6.74
N TYR A 184 9.95 -0.80 7.46
CA TYR A 184 8.97 -1.55 8.23
C TYR A 184 7.92 -2.18 7.32
N LEU A 185 7.49 -3.39 7.65
CA LEU A 185 6.39 -4.07 6.98
C LEU A 185 5.11 -3.88 7.77
N VAL A 186 4.10 -3.24 7.19
CA VAL A 186 2.77 -3.09 7.80
C VAL A 186 1.99 -4.38 7.63
N ILE A 187 1.70 -5.06 8.74
CA ILE A 187 0.90 -6.30 8.76
C ILE A 187 -0.56 -6.06 9.09
N GLU A 188 -0.88 -4.98 9.82
CA GLU A 188 -2.23 -4.63 10.22
C GLU A 188 -2.35 -3.12 10.39
N ALA A 189 -3.54 -2.59 10.14
CA ALA A 189 -3.88 -1.20 10.39
C ALA A 189 -5.23 -1.10 11.11
N THR A 190 -5.36 -0.13 12.01
CA THR A 190 -6.62 0.20 12.70
C THR A 190 -7.08 1.57 12.23
N PHE A 191 -8.34 1.64 11.80
CA PHE A 191 -9.01 2.87 11.39
C PHE A 191 -10.17 3.18 12.33
N ASN A 192 -10.38 4.45 12.62
CA ASN A 192 -11.59 4.93 13.30
C ASN A 192 -12.54 5.52 12.24
N LEU A 193 -13.68 4.87 12.04
CA LEU A 193 -14.68 5.25 11.04
C LEU A 193 -15.99 5.63 11.71
N ILE A 194 -16.74 6.52 11.05
CA ILE A 194 -18.02 7.03 11.55
C ILE A 194 -19.18 6.44 10.76
N LYS A 195 -20.30 6.19 11.43
CA LYS A 195 -21.56 5.84 10.76
C LYS A 195 -22.04 7.00 9.90
N SER A 196 -22.49 6.71 8.69
CA SER A 196 -23.04 7.70 7.76
C SER A 196 -24.08 7.05 6.85
N ASP A 197 -24.90 7.86 6.20
CA ASP A 197 -25.83 7.37 5.20
C ASP A 197 -25.05 6.75 4.02
N LYS A 198 -25.43 5.53 3.66
CA LYS A 198 -24.81 4.78 2.55
C LYS A 198 -24.87 5.56 1.23
N ILE A 199 -25.97 6.26 0.96
CA ILE A 199 -26.15 7.05 -0.27
C ILE A 199 -25.12 8.19 -0.31
N ILE A 200 -24.82 8.81 0.82
CA ILE A 200 -23.79 9.86 0.93
C ILE A 200 -22.41 9.29 0.65
N ILE A 201 -22.09 8.12 1.23
CA ILE A 201 -20.82 7.44 1.00
C ILE A 201 -20.66 7.07 -0.49
N GLU A 202 -21.67 6.45 -1.10
CA GLU A 202 -21.68 6.08 -2.52
C GLU A 202 -21.50 7.30 -3.43
N LYS A 203 -22.15 8.41 -3.13
CA LYS A 203 -22.02 9.67 -3.88
C LYS A 203 -20.57 10.21 -3.81
N ARG A 204 -19.94 10.17 -2.62
CA ARG A 204 -18.53 10.58 -2.46
C ARG A 204 -17.58 9.66 -3.25
N MET A 205 -17.75 8.34 -3.13
CA MET A 205 -16.96 7.37 -3.90
C MET A 205 -17.10 7.61 -5.40
N SER A 206 -18.32 7.78 -5.92
CA SER A 206 -18.57 8.05 -7.33
C SER A 206 -17.90 9.34 -7.80
N LEU A 207 -17.87 10.37 -6.96
CA LEU A 207 -17.18 11.63 -7.28
C LEU A 207 -15.67 11.43 -7.41
N HIS A 208 -15.04 10.63 -6.51
CA HIS A 208 -13.63 10.30 -6.60
C HIS A 208 -13.32 9.51 -7.88
N THR A 209 -14.12 8.49 -8.17
CA THR A 209 -14.03 7.69 -9.39
C THR A 209 -14.11 8.56 -10.64
N SER A 210 -15.12 9.40 -10.76
CA SER A 210 -15.30 10.30 -11.91
C SER A 210 -14.10 11.23 -12.12
N LYS A 211 -13.58 11.83 -11.04
CA LYS A 211 -12.38 12.68 -11.09
C LYS A 211 -11.14 11.92 -11.54
N ARG A 212 -10.98 10.66 -11.14
CA ARG A 212 -9.85 9.83 -11.56
C ARG A 212 -9.95 9.50 -13.05
N TYR A 213 -11.11 9.02 -13.50
CA TYR A 213 -11.32 8.66 -14.90
C TYR A 213 -11.16 9.84 -15.88
N SER A 214 -11.47 11.07 -15.44
CA SER A 214 -11.26 12.26 -16.26
C SER A 214 -9.79 12.71 -16.38
N ARG A 215 -8.89 12.18 -15.54
CA ARG A 215 -7.49 12.64 -15.45
C ARG A 215 -6.45 11.58 -15.79
N GLN A 216 -6.82 10.31 -15.80
CA GLN A 216 -5.90 9.20 -15.98
C GLN A 216 -6.35 8.27 -17.10
N PRO A 217 -5.42 7.77 -17.94
CA PRO A 217 -5.72 6.79 -18.99
C PRO A 217 -5.94 5.42 -18.33
N MET A 218 -7.20 5.11 -18.01
CA MET A 218 -7.55 3.88 -17.27
C MET A 218 -7.47 2.60 -18.11
N TYR A 219 -7.28 2.72 -19.43
CA TYR A 219 -7.28 1.61 -20.38
C TYR A 219 -5.90 0.97 -20.58
N PHE A 220 -4.85 1.59 -20.05
CA PHE A 220 -3.48 1.10 -20.21
C PHE A 220 -2.89 0.68 -18.86
N PRO A 221 -1.93 -0.29 -18.85
CA PRO A 221 -1.12 -0.58 -17.69
C PRO A 221 -0.45 0.70 -17.16
N SER A 222 -0.47 0.89 -15.84
CA SER A 222 0.03 2.13 -15.24
C SER A 222 0.56 1.87 -13.84
N ALA A 223 1.63 2.55 -13.47
CA ALA A 223 2.16 2.63 -12.10
C ALA A 223 1.78 3.95 -11.40
N GLY A 224 0.83 4.71 -11.95
CA GLY A 224 0.46 6.04 -11.46
C GLY A 224 1.43 7.13 -11.90
N SER A 225 1.55 8.21 -11.11
CA SER A 225 2.44 9.33 -11.43
C SER A 225 3.88 9.01 -11.08
N PHE A 226 4.80 9.14 -12.03
CA PHE A 226 6.24 8.91 -11.84
C PHE A 226 6.94 10.05 -11.11
N PHE A 227 6.44 11.27 -11.25
CA PHE A 227 7.08 12.45 -10.72
C PHE A 227 6.41 12.91 -9.42
N ILE A 228 7.25 13.30 -8.47
CA ILE A 228 6.81 13.95 -7.23
C ILE A 228 6.61 15.43 -7.52
N TRP A 229 5.49 16.00 -7.08
CA TRP A 229 5.26 17.43 -7.13
C TRP A 229 6.27 18.12 -6.21
N VAL A 230 7.20 18.87 -6.79
CA VAL A 230 8.10 19.72 -6.03
C VAL A 230 7.39 21.06 -5.80
N LYS A 231 7.02 21.34 -4.55
CA LYS A 231 6.60 22.68 -4.17
C LYS A 231 7.83 23.58 -4.18
N SER A 232 8.04 24.33 -5.25
CA SER A 232 8.87 25.50 -5.21
C SER A 232 8.18 26.55 -4.35
N LYS A 233 8.91 27.27 -3.49
CA LYS A 233 8.35 28.34 -2.68
C LYS A 233 7.78 29.49 -3.51
N ASP A 234 8.19 29.61 -4.77
CA ASP A 234 7.83 30.64 -5.73
C ASP A 234 7.04 30.12 -6.96
N GLY A 235 6.71 28.82 -7.01
CA GLY A 235 6.00 28.24 -8.17
C GLY A 235 6.84 28.06 -9.44
N SER A 236 8.08 28.57 -9.48
CA SER A 236 8.91 28.69 -10.68
C SER A 236 9.30 27.36 -11.32
N LEU A 237 9.41 26.29 -10.54
CA LEU A 237 9.78 24.97 -11.08
C LEU A 237 8.63 24.35 -11.93
N TYR A 238 7.37 24.53 -11.52
CA TYR A 238 6.22 24.05 -12.26
C TYR A 238 6.08 24.77 -13.62
N GLU A 239 6.26 26.08 -13.63
CA GLU A 239 6.26 26.87 -14.87
C GLU A 239 7.40 26.48 -15.81
N LYS A 240 8.62 26.29 -15.27
CA LYS A 240 9.80 25.90 -16.05
C LYS A 240 9.65 24.51 -16.73
N TYR A 241 9.02 23.54 -16.07
CA TYR A 241 8.72 22.24 -16.69
C TYR A 241 7.60 22.32 -17.72
N LYS A 242 6.62 23.20 -17.52
CA LYS A 242 5.51 23.43 -18.44
C LYS A 242 5.98 24.12 -19.72
N GLU A 243 6.89 25.10 -19.62
CA GLU A 243 7.48 25.79 -20.76
C GLU A 243 8.36 24.88 -21.65
N ASN A 244 8.96 23.85 -21.07
CA ASN A 244 9.83 22.92 -21.80
C ASN A 244 9.11 21.66 -22.32
N ASN A 245 7.78 21.58 -22.27
CA ASN A 245 6.98 20.41 -22.70
C ASN A 245 7.45 19.07 -22.10
N LEU A 246 7.98 19.09 -20.90
CA LEU A 246 8.48 17.91 -20.17
C LEU A 246 7.44 17.35 -19.17
N VAL A 247 6.15 17.63 -19.41
CA VAL A 247 5.02 17.09 -18.66
C VAL A 247 4.14 16.26 -19.57
#